data_a3e1691c011bb5133173bfe46c23065d
#
_entry.id   a3e1691c011bb5133173bfe46c23065d
#
_cell.length_a   1.000
_cell.length_b   1.000
_cell.length_c   1.000
_cell.angle_alpha   90.00
_cell.angle_beta   90.00
_cell.angle_gamma   90.00
#
_symmetry.space_group_name_H-M   'P 1'
#
loop_
_entity.id
_entity.type
_entity.pdbx_description
1 polymer ?
#
loop_
_entity_poly.entity_id
_entity_poly.type
_entity_poly.pdbx_seq_one_letter_code
_entity_poly.pdbx_strand_id
1 'polypeptide(L)'
;LISETAEMCPNSPYAASKVAADRICYSYFRSFGLDVTIVRPFNVYGERQKSGLYGALIPILVGKALRGESLTVFGAGEATRDFSHVSDIVRGYNLVLNSDKLKGKAINFASGVNTSIKDIAEYIAKKFHVSVIHTPARPGEVMRFPADISFARSLGYSPRVGIWEGIDRYIEWAKSNRY
;
A
#
# COMPACT_ATOMS: atom_id res chain seq x y z
N LEU A 1 14.58 -5.92 -4.53
CA LEU A 1 13.86 -4.70 -4.15
C LEU A 1 13.53 -3.88 -5.40
N ILE A 2 12.37 -3.25 -5.41
CA ILE A 2 11.90 -2.41 -6.53
C ILE A 2 12.27 -0.97 -6.22
N SER A 3 13.34 -0.49 -6.88
CA SER A 3 13.80 0.91 -6.76
C SER A 3 13.00 1.84 -7.68
N GLU A 4 13.23 3.14 -7.57
CA GLU A 4 12.64 4.16 -8.43
C GLU A 4 13.10 4.06 -9.88
N THR A 5 14.26 3.43 -10.12
CA THR A 5 14.85 3.21 -11.45
C THR A 5 14.52 1.84 -12.04
N ALA A 6 13.72 1.02 -11.34
CA ALA A 6 13.30 -0.28 -11.87
C ALA A 6 12.53 -0.12 -13.19
N GLU A 7 12.72 -1.06 -14.08
CA GLU A 7 12.00 -1.11 -15.36
C GLU A 7 10.48 -1.20 -15.13
N MET A 8 9.73 -0.39 -15.86
CA MET A 8 8.28 -0.33 -15.74
C MET A 8 7.62 -1.27 -16.75
N CYS A 9 7.41 -2.52 -16.35
CA CYS A 9 6.75 -3.55 -17.15
C CYS A 9 5.32 -3.82 -16.62
N PRO A 10 4.31 -3.01 -16.98
CA PRO A 10 2.96 -3.15 -16.47
C PRO A 10 2.29 -4.43 -17.02
N ASN A 11 1.79 -5.26 -16.13
CA ASN A 11 1.11 -6.53 -16.47
C ASN A 11 -0.43 -6.46 -16.38
N SER A 12 -0.98 -5.27 -16.20
CA SER A 12 -2.42 -5.05 -16.16
C SER A 12 -2.79 -3.65 -16.67
N PRO A 13 -4.04 -3.42 -17.14
CA PRO A 13 -4.51 -2.10 -17.54
C PRO A 13 -4.36 -1.06 -16.41
N TYR A 14 -4.63 -1.44 -15.17
CA TYR A 14 -4.40 -0.58 -14.01
C TYR A 14 -2.92 -0.19 -13.87
N ALA A 15 -2.02 -1.16 -13.90
CA ALA A 15 -0.58 -0.87 -13.82
C ALA A 15 -0.12 0.03 -14.97
N ALA A 16 -0.60 -0.22 -16.20
CA ALA A 16 -0.31 0.61 -17.37
C ALA A 16 -0.79 2.06 -17.17
N SER A 17 -1.99 2.27 -16.62
CA SER A 17 -2.50 3.61 -16.33
C SER A 17 -1.63 4.36 -15.30
N LYS A 18 -1.09 3.66 -14.29
CA LYS A 18 -0.17 4.25 -13.31
C LYS A 18 1.18 4.61 -13.90
N VAL A 19 1.72 3.76 -14.77
CA VAL A 19 2.95 4.07 -15.53
C VAL A 19 2.72 5.27 -16.43
N ALA A 20 1.58 5.34 -17.15
CA ALA A 20 1.25 6.48 -17.98
C ALA A 20 1.17 7.79 -17.18
N ALA A 21 0.48 7.80 -16.04
CA ALA A 21 0.39 8.95 -15.14
C ALA A 21 1.77 9.42 -14.67
N ASP A 22 2.63 8.49 -14.25
CA ASP A 22 4.02 8.77 -13.86
C ASP A 22 4.80 9.45 -15.01
N ARG A 23 4.73 8.92 -16.23
CA ARG A 23 5.44 9.47 -17.38
C ARG A 23 4.85 10.80 -17.86
N ILE A 24 3.54 10.99 -17.76
CA ILE A 24 2.89 12.29 -18.06
C ILE A 24 3.41 13.35 -17.09
N CYS A 25 3.41 13.08 -15.78
CA CYS A 25 3.96 14.01 -14.79
C CYS A 25 5.42 14.37 -15.08
N TYR A 26 6.26 13.37 -15.41
CA TYR A 26 7.64 13.61 -15.77
C TYR A 26 7.78 14.47 -17.05
N SER A 27 6.91 14.26 -18.05
CA SER A 27 6.93 15.05 -19.28
C SER A 27 6.60 16.53 -19.04
N TYR A 28 5.69 16.84 -18.12
CA TYR A 28 5.41 18.22 -17.71
C TYR A 28 6.62 18.92 -17.09
N PHE A 29 7.36 18.20 -16.25
CA PHE A 29 8.63 18.72 -15.73
C PHE A 29 9.62 19.00 -16.87
N ARG A 30 9.78 18.06 -17.81
CA ARG A 30 10.78 18.16 -18.89
C ARG A 30 10.43 19.22 -19.95
N SER A 31 9.15 19.33 -20.32
CA SER A 31 8.71 20.17 -21.42
C SER A 31 8.34 21.59 -21.00
N PHE A 32 7.85 21.75 -19.78
CA PHE A 32 7.31 23.03 -19.31
C PHE A 32 8.02 23.58 -18.06
N GLY A 33 9.01 22.88 -17.53
CA GLY A 33 9.74 23.30 -16.32
C GLY A 33 8.89 23.33 -15.04
N LEU A 34 7.75 22.62 -15.02
CA LEU A 34 6.92 22.56 -13.83
C LEU A 34 7.62 21.80 -12.70
N ASP A 35 7.50 22.32 -11.49
CA ASP A 35 8.04 21.69 -10.28
C ASP A 35 7.22 20.46 -9.91
N VAL A 36 7.59 19.30 -10.45
CA VAL A 36 6.90 18.02 -10.24
C VAL A 36 7.81 17.06 -9.49
N THR A 37 7.29 16.42 -8.45
CA THR A 37 7.87 15.24 -7.80
C THR A 37 6.86 14.09 -7.88
N ILE A 38 7.30 12.92 -8.30
CA ILE A 38 6.44 11.75 -8.48
C ILE A 38 6.54 10.89 -7.21
N VAL A 39 5.46 10.81 -6.46
CA VAL A 39 5.39 9.95 -5.27
C VAL A 39 4.76 8.62 -5.63
N ARG A 40 5.42 7.53 -5.28
CA ARG A 40 4.97 6.14 -5.48
C ARG A 40 4.72 5.46 -4.13
N PRO A 41 3.54 5.63 -3.54
CA PRO A 41 3.21 4.97 -2.28
C PRO A 41 2.87 3.50 -2.52
N PHE A 42 3.37 2.62 -1.62
CA PHE A 42 3.11 1.17 -1.66
C PHE A 42 1.98 0.81 -0.69
N ASN A 43 0.98 0.09 -1.21
CA ASN A 43 -0.17 -0.50 -0.50
C ASN A 43 -0.61 0.26 0.76
N VAL A 44 -0.99 1.52 0.56
CA VAL A 44 -1.40 2.40 1.66
C VAL A 44 -2.67 1.86 2.31
N TYR A 45 -2.70 1.86 3.64
CA TYR A 45 -3.88 1.54 4.44
C TYR A 45 -3.96 2.47 5.66
N GLY A 46 -5.11 2.47 6.31
CA GLY A 46 -5.33 3.24 7.53
C GLY A 46 -6.73 3.83 7.59
N GLU A 47 -6.97 4.63 8.62
CA GLU A 47 -8.25 5.26 8.92
C GLU A 47 -8.82 5.98 7.72
N ARG A 48 -10.14 5.97 7.55
CA ARG A 48 -10.92 6.55 6.44
C ARG A 48 -10.80 5.81 5.10
N GLN A 49 -9.99 4.75 5.00
CA GLN A 49 -9.99 3.92 3.80
C GLN A 49 -11.28 3.09 3.74
N LYS A 50 -12.02 3.19 2.64
CA LYS A 50 -13.30 2.50 2.47
C LYS A 50 -13.12 1.02 2.15
N SER A 51 -14.01 0.18 2.71
CA SER A 51 -14.27 -1.18 2.23
C SER A 51 -15.23 -1.12 1.02
N GLY A 52 -15.38 -2.20 0.30
CA GLY A 52 -16.31 -2.31 -0.83
C GLY A 52 -15.70 -3.04 -2.00
N LEU A 53 -16.44 -3.09 -3.13
CA LEU A 53 -16.07 -3.89 -4.32
C LEU A 53 -14.64 -3.59 -4.85
N TYR A 54 -14.16 -2.36 -4.68
CA TYR A 54 -12.82 -1.90 -5.06
C TYR A 54 -11.95 -1.57 -3.85
N GLY A 55 -12.33 -2.07 -2.66
CA GLY A 55 -11.60 -1.82 -1.43
C GLY A 55 -10.25 -2.51 -1.40
N ALA A 56 -9.32 -1.93 -0.65
CA ALA A 56 -8.03 -2.56 -0.39
C ALA A 56 -8.18 -3.75 0.59
N LEU A 57 -7.18 -4.61 0.64
CA LEU A 57 -7.22 -5.87 1.41
C LEU A 57 -7.65 -5.68 2.87
N ILE A 58 -6.95 -4.81 3.62
CA ILE A 58 -7.19 -4.63 5.05
C ILE A 58 -8.61 -4.13 5.34
N PRO A 59 -9.14 -3.09 4.67
CA PRO A 59 -10.53 -2.69 4.78
C PRO A 59 -11.54 -3.80 4.49
N ILE A 60 -11.31 -4.60 3.44
CA ILE A 60 -12.21 -5.71 3.10
C ILE A 60 -12.24 -6.76 4.21
N LEU A 61 -11.06 -7.17 4.70
CA LEU A 61 -10.96 -8.19 5.75
C LEU A 61 -11.58 -7.70 7.07
N VAL A 62 -11.28 -6.47 7.49
CA VAL A 62 -11.86 -5.88 8.71
C VAL A 62 -13.36 -5.70 8.57
N GLY A 63 -13.85 -5.21 7.43
CA GLY A 63 -15.28 -5.06 7.17
C GLY A 63 -16.04 -6.38 7.26
N LYS A 64 -15.49 -7.48 6.70
CA LYS A 64 -16.06 -8.83 6.84
C LYS A 64 -16.04 -9.29 8.31
N ALA A 65 -14.91 -9.14 8.99
CA ALA A 65 -14.75 -9.54 10.38
C ALA A 65 -15.74 -8.81 11.31
N LEU A 66 -15.98 -7.52 11.09
CA LEU A 66 -16.97 -6.74 11.84
C LEU A 66 -18.42 -7.25 11.67
N ARG A 67 -18.73 -7.87 10.53
CA ARG A 67 -20.04 -8.50 10.27
C ARG A 67 -20.11 -9.96 10.72
N GLY A 68 -19.02 -10.49 11.34
CA GLY A 68 -18.95 -11.90 11.75
C GLY A 68 -18.77 -12.87 10.57
N GLU A 69 -18.38 -12.37 9.39
CA GLU A 69 -18.18 -13.17 8.19
C GLU A 69 -16.78 -13.80 8.16
N SER A 70 -16.66 -14.98 7.54
CA SER A 70 -15.36 -15.61 7.30
C SER A 70 -14.52 -14.79 6.33
N LEU A 71 -13.20 -14.76 6.58
CA LEU A 71 -12.24 -14.03 5.75
C LEU A 71 -11.80 -14.89 4.58
N THR A 72 -11.87 -14.36 3.37
CA THR A 72 -11.48 -15.09 2.16
C THR A 72 -10.05 -14.75 1.77
N VAL A 73 -9.21 -15.77 1.64
CA VAL A 73 -7.83 -15.70 1.15
C VAL A 73 -7.73 -16.49 -0.16
N PHE A 74 -7.13 -15.91 -1.19
CA PHE A 74 -6.91 -16.58 -2.47
C PHE A 74 -5.61 -17.41 -2.44
N GLY A 75 -5.66 -18.63 -2.95
CA GLY A 75 -4.53 -19.56 -2.86
C GLY A 75 -4.15 -19.87 -1.42
N ALA A 76 -2.87 -20.10 -1.17
CA ALA A 76 -2.32 -20.30 0.18
C ALA A 76 -2.12 -18.99 0.96
N GLY A 77 -2.31 -17.82 0.32
CA GLY A 77 -2.10 -16.50 0.94
C GLY A 77 -0.62 -16.13 1.14
N GLU A 78 0.27 -16.81 0.44
CA GLU A 78 1.74 -16.59 0.53
C GLU A 78 2.20 -15.32 -0.18
N ALA A 79 1.34 -14.71 -0.99
CA ALA A 79 1.65 -13.43 -1.64
C ALA A 79 1.94 -12.36 -0.57
N THR A 80 3.09 -11.68 -0.74
CA THR A 80 3.54 -10.65 0.20
C THR A 80 3.41 -9.26 -0.39
N ARG A 81 3.12 -8.28 0.45
CA ARG A 81 3.08 -6.85 0.09
C ARG A 81 3.74 -6.03 1.17
N ASP A 82 4.28 -4.90 0.77
CA ASP A 82 4.69 -3.85 1.69
C ASP A 82 3.47 -2.95 1.98
N PHE A 83 2.90 -3.09 3.16
CA PHE A 83 1.76 -2.30 3.61
C PHE A 83 2.24 -1.11 4.41
N SER A 84 1.84 0.08 3.99
CA SER A 84 2.27 1.34 4.58
C SER A 84 1.10 2.06 5.24
N HIS A 85 1.25 2.41 6.52
CA HIS A 85 0.21 3.16 7.22
C HIS A 85 0.09 4.59 6.65
N VAL A 86 -1.14 5.07 6.50
CA VAL A 86 -1.41 6.39 5.90
C VAL A 86 -0.67 7.53 6.56
N SER A 87 -0.48 7.50 7.89
CA SER A 87 0.27 8.54 8.60
C SER A 87 1.76 8.59 8.23
N ASP A 88 2.36 7.45 7.88
CA ASP A 88 3.73 7.42 7.37
C ASP A 88 3.82 8.03 5.97
N ILE A 89 2.85 7.71 5.13
CA ILE A 89 2.76 8.28 3.77
C ILE A 89 2.57 9.79 3.84
N VAL A 90 1.71 10.30 4.73
CA VAL A 90 1.54 11.75 4.95
C VAL A 90 2.86 12.41 5.37
N ARG A 91 3.65 11.77 6.25
CA ARG A 91 4.98 12.27 6.59
C ARG A 91 5.92 12.32 5.38
N GLY A 92 5.84 11.30 4.52
CA GLY A 92 6.57 11.28 3.25
C GLY A 92 6.19 12.45 2.33
N TYR A 93 4.90 12.73 2.18
CA TYR A 93 4.44 13.89 1.40
C TYR A 93 4.95 15.21 1.97
N ASN A 94 4.91 15.39 3.29
CA ASN A 94 5.44 16.60 3.93
C ASN A 94 6.94 16.79 3.68
N LEU A 95 7.71 15.70 3.64
CA LEU A 95 9.13 15.74 3.29
C LEU A 95 9.33 16.20 1.84
N VAL A 96 8.51 15.71 0.91
CA VAL A 96 8.58 16.09 -0.52
C VAL A 96 8.23 17.57 -0.70
N LEU A 97 7.14 18.03 -0.09
CA LEU A 97 6.65 19.41 -0.21
C LEU A 97 7.67 20.46 0.27
N ASN A 98 8.54 20.07 1.19
CA ASN A 98 9.57 20.96 1.75
C ASN A 98 10.96 20.76 1.12
N SER A 99 11.04 20.12 -0.06
CA SER A 99 12.32 19.78 -0.70
C SER A 99 12.40 20.20 -2.16
N ASP A 100 13.21 21.22 -2.43
CA ASP A 100 13.53 21.62 -3.82
C ASP A 100 14.41 20.61 -4.58
N LYS A 101 15.01 19.65 -3.87
CA LYS A 101 15.95 18.68 -4.45
C LYS A 101 15.27 17.52 -5.19
N LEU A 102 13.94 17.43 -5.12
CA LEU A 102 13.16 16.31 -5.65
C LEU A 102 12.45 16.62 -6.98
N LYS A 103 12.60 17.82 -7.52
CA LYS A 103 12.01 18.22 -8.80
C LYS A 103 12.45 17.28 -9.93
N GLY A 104 11.50 16.75 -10.67
CA GLY A 104 11.71 15.77 -11.75
C GLY A 104 12.09 14.36 -11.30
N LYS A 105 12.08 14.07 -10.00
CA LYS A 105 12.42 12.75 -9.47
C LYS A 105 11.17 11.96 -9.04
N ALA A 106 11.30 10.64 -9.10
CA ALA A 106 10.36 9.73 -8.44
C ALA A 106 10.91 9.33 -7.06
N ILE A 107 10.00 9.02 -6.12
CA ILE A 107 10.34 8.57 -4.78
C ILE A 107 9.35 7.52 -4.30
N ASN A 108 9.85 6.38 -3.81
CA ASN A 108 9.04 5.32 -3.22
C ASN A 108 8.81 5.58 -1.73
N PHE A 109 7.55 5.51 -1.30
CA PHE A 109 7.20 5.48 0.12
C PHE A 109 6.55 4.16 0.48
N ALA A 110 7.20 3.43 1.37
CA ALA A 110 6.78 2.14 1.86
C ALA A 110 7.21 1.94 3.32
N SER A 111 6.76 0.85 3.95
CA SER A 111 7.21 0.49 5.30
C SER A 111 8.62 -0.12 5.32
N GLY A 112 9.05 -0.72 4.20
CA GLY A 112 10.27 -1.52 4.09
C GLY A 112 10.09 -2.95 4.65
N VAL A 113 8.87 -3.34 5.01
CA VAL A 113 8.55 -4.67 5.56
C VAL A 113 7.49 -5.35 4.71
N ASN A 114 7.77 -6.55 4.24
CA ASN A 114 6.81 -7.37 3.51
C ASN A 114 6.04 -8.28 4.48
N THR A 115 4.72 -8.28 4.35
CA THR A 115 3.82 -9.12 5.16
C THR A 115 2.95 -9.96 4.23
N SER A 116 2.74 -11.24 4.57
CA SER A 116 1.90 -12.13 3.79
C SER A 116 0.41 -11.79 3.97
N ILE A 117 -0.38 -12.05 2.92
CA ILE A 117 -1.84 -11.92 2.99
C ILE A 117 -2.43 -12.86 4.03
N LYS A 118 -1.85 -14.08 4.16
CA LYS A 118 -2.21 -15.07 5.16
C LYS A 118 -2.05 -14.53 6.58
N ASP A 119 -0.87 -14.00 6.92
CA ASP A 119 -0.60 -13.50 8.28
C ASP A 119 -1.57 -12.37 8.66
N ILE A 120 -1.87 -11.47 7.72
CA ILE A 120 -2.85 -10.40 7.95
C ILE A 120 -4.24 -10.95 8.18
N ALA A 121 -4.68 -11.92 7.37
CA ALA A 121 -6.00 -12.52 7.51
C ALA A 121 -6.12 -13.27 8.84
N GLU A 122 -5.12 -14.07 9.21
CA GLU A 122 -5.10 -14.82 10.47
C GLU A 122 -5.08 -13.87 11.69
N TYR A 123 -4.32 -12.77 11.63
CA TYR A 123 -4.29 -11.77 12.69
C TYR A 123 -5.66 -11.14 12.93
N ILE A 124 -6.33 -10.73 11.85
CA ILE A 124 -7.67 -10.14 11.94
C ILE A 124 -8.70 -11.18 12.39
N ALA A 125 -8.66 -12.39 11.81
CA ALA A 125 -9.57 -13.48 12.15
C ALA A 125 -9.52 -13.83 13.65
N LYS A 126 -8.32 -13.91 14.21
CA LYS A 126 -8.10 -14.17 15.65
C LYS A 126 -8.74 -13.10 16.52
N LYS A 127 -8.66 -11.82 16.16
CA LYS A 127 -9.24 -10.71 16.94
C LYS A 127 -10.78 -10.70 16.97
N PHE A 128 -11.40 -11.21 15.92
CA PHE A 128 -12.85 -11.23 15.76
C PHE A 128 -13.48 -12.62 15.96
N HIS A 129 -12.66 -13.65 16.23
CA HIS A 129 -13.10 -15.04 16.36
C HIS A 129 -13.87 -15.55 15.13
N VAL A 130 -13.43 -15.16 13.92
CA VAL A 130 -13.97 -15.63 12.65
C VAL A 130 -12.99 -16.58 11.97
N SER A 131 -13.48 -17.40 11.02
CA SER A 131 -12.62 -18.33 10.28
C SER A 131 -11.96 -17.67 9.05
N VAL A 132 -10.84 -18.24 8.61
CA VAL A 132 -10.22 -17.96 7.31
C VAL A 132 -10.57 -19.07 6.34
N ILE A 133 -11.06 -18.71 5.15
CA ILE A 133 -11.43 -19.64 4.09
C ILE A 133 -10.49 -19.43 2.91
N HIS A 134 -9.89 -20.51 2.42
CA HIS A 134 -9.06 -20.51 1.24
C HIS A 134 -9.88 -20.80 -0.02
N THR A 135 -9.67 -20.03 -1.08
CA THR A 135 -10.29 -20.19 -2.39
C THR A 135 -9.21 -20.34 -3.47
N PRO A 136 -9.50 -20.81 -4.66
CA PRO A 136 -8.50 -20.94 -5.72
C PRO A 136 -7.71 -19.65 -5.94
N ALA A 137 -6.42 -19.79 -6.24
CA ALA A 137 -5.53 -18.67 -6.52
C ALA A 137 -6.01 -17.84 -7.72
N ARG A 138 -5.75 -16.55 -7.70
CA ARG A 138 -6.08 -15.65 -8.82
C ARG A 138 -5.03 -15.79 -9.93
N PRO A 139 -5.42 -15.94 -11.19
CA PRO A 139 -4.47 -15.89 -12.30
C PRO A 139 -3.71 -14.54 -12.32
N GLY A 140 -2.38 -14.61 -12.52
CA GLY A 140 -1.55 -13.42 -12.63
C GLY A 140 -1.26 -12.69 -11.30
N GLU A 141 -1.51 -13.33 -10.15
CA GLU A 141 -1.19 -12.72 -8.86
C GLU A 141 0.32 -12.52 -8.70
N VAL A 142 0.72 -11.29 -8.40
CA VAL A 142 2.13 -10.98 -8.12
C VAL A 142 2.48 -11.50 -6.73
N MET A 143 3.40 -12.48 -6.64
CA MET A 143 3.75 -13.13 -5.37
C MET A 143 4.54 -12.24 -4.43
N ARG A 144 5.47 -11.44 -4.94
CA ARG A 144 6.32 -10.56 -4.12
C ARG A 144 6.44 -9.18 -4.75
N PHE A 145 6.31 -8.16 -3.93
CA PHE A 145 6.42 -6.77 -4.36
C PHE A 145 7.18 -5.94 -3.30
N PRO A 146 8.50 -6.22 -3.10
CA PRO A 146 9.29 -5.58 -2.07
C PRO A 146 9.77 -4.20 -2.54
N ALA A 147 9.42 -3.15 -1.80
CA ALA A 147 9.86 -1.79 -2.07
C ALA A 147 11.32 -1.55 -1.65
N ASP A 148 12.07 -0.83 -2.47
CA ASP A 148 13.29 -0.17 -2.04
C ASP A 148 12.96 1.27 -1.62
N ILE A 149 13.21 1.59 -0.36
CA ILE A 149 13.00 2.93 0.22
C ILE A 149 14.32 3.60 0.62
N SER A 150 15.44 3.12 0.11
CA SER A 150 16.78 3.64 0.46
C SER A 150 16.89 5.12 0.11
N PHE A 151 16.35 5.53 -1.04
CA PHE A 151 16.32 6.94 -1.44
C PHE A 151 15.48 7.78 -0.50
N ALA A 152 14.27 7.35 -0.15
CA ALA A 152 13.43 8.06 0.82
C ALA A 152 14.12 8.16 2.20
N ARG A 153 14.77 7.10 2.67
CA ARG A 153 15.53 7.10 3.93
C ARG A 153 16.70 8.09 3.91
N SER A 154 17.40 8.22 2.79
CA SER A 154 18.49 9.20 2.65
C SER A 154 18.02 10.66 2.79
N LEU A 155 16.71 10.89 2.62
CA LEU A 155 16.04 12.18 2.77
C LEU A 155 15.41 12.37 4.17
N GLY A 156 15.57 11.40 5.07
CA GLY A 156 15.03 11.43 6.43
C GLY A 156 13.66 10.76 6.59
N TYR A 157 13.13 10.08 5.56
CA TYR A 157 11.92 9.28 5.70
C TYR A 157 12.15 8.09 6.61
N SER A 158 11.33 7.97 7.64
CA SER A 158 11.35 6.82 8.56
C SER A 158 9.91 6.40 8.86
N PRO A 159 9.45 5.25 8.35
CA PRO A 159 8.14 4.70 8.72
C PRO A 159 8.15 4.34 10.21
N ARG A 160 7.04 4.66 10.90
CA ARG A 160 6.93 4.53 12.36
C ARG A 160 5.85 3.57 12.81
N VAL A 161 4.85 3.31 11.96
CA VAL A 161 3.71 2.48 12.30
C VAL A 161 3.92 1.07 11.75
N GLY A 162 4.10 0.11 12.65
CA GLY A 162 4.16 -1.31 12.30
C GLY A 162 2.81 -1.81 11.78
N ILE A 163 2.83 -2.87 10.96
CA ILE A 163 1.60 -3.39 10.32
C ILE A 163 0.54 -3.78 11.33
N TRP A 164 0.90 -4.47 12.41
CA TRP A 164 -0.04 -4.94 13.43
C TRP A 164 -0.67 -3.80 14.21
N GLU A 165 0.13 -2.85 14.63
CA GLU A 165 -0.35 -1.62 15.27
C GLU A 165 -1.27 -0.83 14.35
N GLY A 166 -0.91 -0.67 13.08
CA GLY A 166 -1.73 0.05 12.12
C GLY A 166 -3.06 -0.64 11.84
N ILE A 167 -3.08 -1.99 11.79
CA ILE A 167 -4.34 -2.75 11.68
C ILE A 167 -5.21 -2.52 12.92
N ASP A 168 -4.63 -2.51 14.12
CA ASP A 168 -5.39 -2.25 15.36
C ASP A 168 -6.02 -0.86 15.36
N ARG A 169 -5.26 0.16 14.98
CA ARG A 169 -5.79 1.53 14.82
C ARG A 169 -6.95 1.58 13.82
N TYR A 170 -6.80 0.89 12.70
CA TYR A 170 -7.86 0.81 11.68
C TYR A 170 -9.11 0.12 12.20
N ILE A 171 -8.96 -0.99 12.94
CA ILE A 171 -10.07 -1.72 13.57
C ILE A 171 -10.85 -0.82 14.54
N GLU A 172 -10.16 -0.12 15.42
CA GLU A 172 -10.80 0.79 16.38
C GLU A 172 -11.54 1.94 15.69
N TRP A 173 -10.91 2.50 14.66
CA TRP A 173 -11.58 3.52 13.85
C TRP A 173 -12.83 2.96 13.15
N ALA A 174 -12.75 1.77 12.55
CA ALA A 174 -13.86 1.15 11.84
C ALA A 174 -15.05 0.84 12.78
N LYS A 175 -14.80 0.32 14.00
CA LYS A 175 -15.81 0.10 15.02
C LYS A 175 -16.53 1.41 15.40
N SER A 176 -15.79 2.49 15.59
CA SER A 176 -16.32 3.79 16.02
C SER A 176 -17.12 4.50 14.92
N ASN A 177 -16.92 4.17 13.65
CA ASN A 177 -17.54 4.86 12.51
C ASN A 177 -18.61 4.04 11.78
N ARG A 178 -19.13 2.97 12.39
CA ARG A 178 -20.19 2.07 11.84
C ARG A 178 -19.85 1.62 10.40
N TYR A 179 -18.68 1.11 10.23
CA TYR A 179 -18.14 0.74 8.92
C TYR A 179 -18.70 -0.60 8.43
#